data_da52da63c39e8edc9cc790f74faa49d3
#
_entry.id   da52da63c39e8edc9cc790f74faa49d3
#
_cell.length_a   1.000
_cell.length_b   1.000
_cell.length_c   1.000
_cell.angle_alpha   90.00
_cell.angle_beta   90.00
_cell.angle_gamma   90.00
#
_symmetry.space_group_name_H-M   'P 1'
#
loop_
_entity.id
_entity.type
_entity.pdbx_description
1 polymer ?
#
loop_
_entity_poly.entity_id
_entity_poly.type
_entity_poly.pdbx_seq_one_letter_code
_entity_poly.pdbx_strand_id
1 'polypeptide(L)'
;RKWLWSFFALVASALALRDYCPVNVPQPVPKGCIKVETYNVYGFGGASENTAEYKEMLEYLKNSDANIFCAQETSYSEGRKKELEDAISHWRYRDTVYVGTSFSGLTLCSDFPILNRHVTTFPSLGHICAIYRLRVGHDTVVVVNSHFVSNAMNDDDKKAYREMILSPEEEHAKNDFMRLCSKVNRAGQKRAIQVDSLMDYLETLGDVPIIM
;
A
#
# COMPACT_ATOMS: atom_id res chain seq x y z
N ARG A 1 32.29 28.73 -18.82
CA ARG A 1 32.84 27.37 -18.57
C ARG A 1 32.20 26.68 -17.36
N LYS A 2 31.80 27.40 -16.30
CA LYS A 2 31.18 26.76 -15.08
C LYS A 2 29.79 26.17 -15.34
N TRP A 3 29.00 26.76 -16.22
CA TRP A 3 27.64 26.26 -16.56
C TRP A 3 27.66 24.93 -17.32
N LEU A 4 28.73 24.60 -18.04
CA LEU A 4 28.89 23.30 -18.70
C LEU A 4 28.93 22.15 -17.69
N TRP A 5 29.63 22.32 -16.56
CA TRP A 5 29.68 21.32 -15.51
C TRP A 5 28.32 21.12 -14.83
N SER A 6 27.58 22.21 -14.64
CA SER A 6 26.20 22.13 -14.11
C SER A 6 25.28 21.42 -15.09
N PHE A 7 25.44 21.66 -16.40
CA PHE A 7 24.67 20.95 -17.42
C PHE A 7 24.99 19.45 -17.45
N PHE A 8 26.25 19.07 -17.41
CA PHE A 8 26.65 17.65 -17.33
C PHE A 8 26.19 16.98 -16.05
N ALA A 9 26.26 17.67 -14.92
CA ALA A 9 25.72 17.17 -13.65
C ALA A 9 24.20 16.93 -13.72
N LEU A 10 23.46 17.86 -14.35
CA LEU A 10 22.02 17.75 -14.57
C LEU A 10 21.67 16.55 -15.47
N VAL A 11 22.42 16.36 -16.56
CA VAL A 11 22.22 15.21 -17.47
C VAL A 11 22.54 13.88 -16.76
N ALA A 12 23.65 13.83 -16.03
CA ALA A 12 24.01 12.64 -15.27
C ALA A 12 22.97 12.33 -14.17
N SER A 13 22.46 13.36 -13.48
CA SER A 13 21.39 13.22 -12.49
C SER A 13 20.08 12.77 -13.12
N ALA A 14 19.75 13.22 -14.34
CA ALA A 14 18.53 12.80 -15.03
C ALA A 14 18.56 11.31 -15.40
N LEU A 15 19.73 10.76 -15.74
CA LEU A 15 19.91 9.32 -15.98
C LEU A 15 19.70 8.50 -14.70
N ALA A 16 20.24 8.97 -13.57
CA ALA A 16 20.01 8.33 -12.28
C ALA A 16 18.55 8.49 -11.79
N LEU A 17 17.93 9.67 -12.00
CA LEU A 17 16.55 9.92 -11.61
C LEU A 17 15.55 9.04 -12.35
N ARG A 18 15.87 8.58 -13.56
CA ARG A 18 15.01 7.67 -14.33
C ARG A 18 14.69 6.39 -13.58
N ASP A 19 15.66 5.86 -12.82
CA ASP A 19 15.49 4.62 -12.06
C ASP A 19 14.71 4.84 -10.76
N TYR A 20 14.74 6.05 -10.19
CA TYR A 20 14.04 6.40 -8.96
C TYR A 20 12.68 7.07 -9.19
N CYS A 21 12.52 7.75 -10.31
CA CYS A 21 11.31 8.45 -10.70
C CYS A 21 10.92 8.09 -12.13
N PRO A 22 10.50 6.85 -12.40
CA PRO A 22 10.15 6.43 -13.74
C PRO A 22 8.96 7.24 -14.25
N VAL A 23 9.12 7.85 -15.42
CA VAL A 23 8.02 8.50 -16.13
C VAL A 23 7.24 7.42 -16.87
N ASN A 24 6.13 6.99 -16.29
CA ASN A 24 5.23 6.03 -16.92
C ASN A 24 4.33 6.76 -17.93
N VAL A 25 4.62 6.60 -19.20
CA VAL A 25 3.73 7.08 -20.27
C VAL A 25 2.54 6.13 -20.34
N PRO A 26 1.29 6.63 -20.22
CA PRO A 26 0.11 5.81 -20.35
C PRO A 26 0.15 5.00 -21.65
N GLN A 27 0.03 3.68 -21.53
CA GLN A 27 -0.05 2.79 -22.68
C GLN A 27 -1.52 2.40 -22.92
N PRO A 28 -1.92 2.13 -24.17
CA PRO A 28 -3.23 1.58 -24.43
C PRO A 28 -3.40 0.25 -23.68
N VAL A 29 -4.50 0.15 -22.94
CA VAL A 29 -4.80 -1.08 -22.19
C VAL A 29 -5.18 -2.18 -23.18
N PRO A 30 -4.46 -3.32 -23.24
CA PRO A 30 -4.80 -4.43 -24.10
C PRO A 30 -6.18 -5.00 -23.76
N LYS A 31 -6.90 -5.52 -24.75
CA LYS A 31 -8.17 -6.20 -24.50
C LYS A 31 -7.95 -7.46 -23.64
N GLY A 32 -8.81 -7.68 -22.67
CA GLY A 32 -8.74 -8.84 -21.77
C GLY A 32 -7.76 -8.72 -20.63
N CYS A 33 -7.21 -7.54 -20.37
CA CYS A 33 -6.42 -7.28 -19.16
C CYS A 33 -7.26 -7.38 -17.90
N ILE A 34 -6.65 -7.88 -16.85
CA ILE A 34 -7.19 -7.80 -15.49
C ILE A 34 -6.78 -6.45 -14.91
N LYS A 35 -7.76 -5.66 -14.52
CA LYS A 35 -7.52 -4.40 -13.81
C LYS A 35 -7.40 -4.69 -12.31
N VAL A 36 -6.26 -4.33 -11.74
CA VAL A 36 -5.99 -4.47 -10.30
C VAL A 36 -5.80 -3.10 -9.70
N GLU A 37 -6.49 -2.83 -8.61
CA GLU A 37 -6.36 -1.62 -7.82
C GLU A 37 -5.89 -1.97 -6.41
N THR A 38 -5.00 -1.16 -5.85
CA THR A 38 -4.57 -1.24 -4.46
C THR A 38 -4.68 0.12 -3.80
N TYR A 39 -5.24 0.15 -2.58
CA TYR A 39 -5.50 1.40 -1.89
C TYR A 39 -5.45 1.23 -0.36
N ASN A 40 -4.57 2.00 0.28
CA ASN A 40 -4.63 2.16 1.74
C ASN A 40 -5.79 3.11 2.06
N VAL A 41 -6.89 2.56 2.57
CA VAL A 41 -8.15 3.30 2.77
C VAL A 41 -8.21 4.07 4.10
N TYR A 42 -7.19 3.95 4.94
CA TYR A 42 -7.11 4.65 6.23
C TYR A 42 -8.44 4.61 7.01
N GLY A 43 -8.95 3.42 7.27
CA GLY A 43 -10.24 3.23 7.93
C GLY A 43 -11.41 3.85 7.17
N PHE A 44 -11.33 3.90 5.83
CA PHE A 44 -12.31 4.55 4.95
C PHE A 44 -12.57 6.02 5.30
N GLY A 45 -11.49 6.83 5.34
CA GLY A 45 -11.56 8.26 5.61
C GLY A 45 -11.48 8.62 7.10
N GLY A 46 -10.95 7.71 7.91
CA GLY A 46 -10.69 7.96 9.34
C GLY A 46 -11.90 7.72 10.25
N ALA A 47 -11.76 8.14 11.51
CA ALA A 47 -12.76 7.85 12.56
C ALA A 47 -14.01 8.72 12.51
N SER A 48 -14.02 9.83 11.76
CA SER A 48 -15.15 10.75 11.69
C SER A 48 -16.26 10.22 10.79
N GLU A 49 -17.47 10.10 11.30
CA GLU A 49 -18.62 9.70 10.50
C GLU A 49 -19.06 10.84 9.55
N ASN A 50 -19.49 10.47 8.35
CA ASN A 50 -20.07 11.38 7.34
C ASN A 50 -19.19 12.54 6.86
N THR A 51 -17.87 12.39 6.85
CA THR A 51 -16.98 13.37 6.21
C THR A 51 -17.16 13.37 4.68
N ALA A 52 -16.75 14.46 4.03
CA ALA A 52 -16.76 14.55 2.58
C ALA A 52 -15.87 13.43 1.98
N GLU A 53 -14.73 13.19 2.58
CA GLU A 53 -13.74 12.16 2.18
C GLU A 53 -14.35 10.75 2.24
N TYR A 54 -15.14 10.44 3.27
CA TYR A 54 -15.83 9.16 3.37
C TYR A 54 -16.84 8.96 2.22
N LYS A 55 -17.62 10.00 1.91
CA LYS A 55 -18.59 9.95 0.81
C LYS A 55 -17.92 9.82 -0.56
N GLU A 56 -16.84 10.54 -0.78
CA GLU A 56 -16.03 10.44 -2.00
C GLU A 56 -15.43 9.04 -2.15
N MET A 57 -14.97 8.44 -1.05
CA MET A 57 -14.48 7.07 -1.02
C MET A 57 -15.56 6.05 -1.38
N LEU A 58 -16.76 6.17 -0.80
CA LEU A 58 -17.88 5.29 -1.15
C LEU A 58 -18.27 5.42 -2.63
N GLU A 59 -18.29 6.65 -3.15
CA GLU A 59 -18.58 6.91 -4.56
C GLU A 59 -17.50 6.31 -5.47
N TYR A 60 -16.22 6.46 -5.09
CA TYR A 60 -15.11 5.82 -5.79
C TYR A 60 -15.27 4.30 -5.83
N LEU A 61 -15.55 3.67 -4.69
CA LEU A 61 -15.73 2.22 -4.60
C LEU A 61 -16.91 1.73 -5.46
N LYS A 62 -18.04 2.43 -5.44
CA LYS A 62 -19.23 2.11 -6.24
C LYS A 62 -18.97 2.15 -7.75
N ASN A 63 -18.11 3.07 -8.18
CA ASN A 63 -17.81 3.31 -9.59
C ASN A 63 -16.52 2.66 -10.07
N SER A 64 -15.80 1.94 -9.22
CA SER A 64 -14.60 1.23 -9.61
C SER A 64 -14.92 0.12 -10.61
N ASP A 65 -14.17 0.08 -11.70
CA ASP A 65 -14.21 -0.96 -12.74
C ASP A 65 -13.06 -1.98 -12.59
N ALA A 66 -12.40 -2.00 -11.42
CA ALA A 66 -11.36 -2.97 -11.13
C ALA A 66 -11.92 -4.40 -11.05
N ASN A 67 -11.23 -5.35 -11.65
CA ASN A 67 -11.54 -6.77 -11.49
C ASN A 67 -11.08 -7.30 -10.12
N ILE A 68 -10.02 -6.68 -9.56
CA ILE A 68 -9.47 -7.01 -8.25
C ILE A 68 -9.17 -5.70 -7.53
N PHE A 69 -9.67 -5.55 -6.31
CA PHE A 69 -9.41 -4.41 -5.45
C PHE A 69 -8.82 -4.89 -4.11
N CYS A 70 -7.63 -4.41 -3.77
CA CYS A 70 -6.91 -4.70 -2.54
C CYS A 70 -6.90 -3.48 -1.64
N ALA A 71 -7.58 -3.53 -0.51
CA ALA A 71 -7.57 -2.45 0.47
C ALA A 71 -6.71 -2.80 1.69
N GLN A 72 -5.96 -1.81 2.19
CA GLN A 72 -5.20 -1.88 3.44
C GLN A 72 -5.80 -0.90 4.45
N GLU A 73 -5.54 -1.15 5.73
CA GLU A 73 -6.11 -0.38 6.85
C GLU A 73 -7.64 -0.34 6.84
N THR A 74 -8.24 -1.46 6.46
CA THR A 74 -9.69 -1.58 6.45
C THR A 74 -10.23 -1.69 7.87
N SER A 75 -10.91 -0.66 8.31
CA SER A 75 -11.56 -0.59 9.60
C SER A 75 -12.81 0.27 9.44
N TYR A 76 -13.89 -0.12 10.07
CA TYR A 76 -15.13 0.64 10.04
C TYR A 76 -15.93 0.42 11.31
N SER A 77 -16.71 1.42 11.70
CA SER A 77 -17.69 1.27 12.76
C SER A 77 -18.88 0.44 12.27
N GLU A 78 -19.61 -0.21 13.18
CA GLU A 78 -20.83 -0.95 12.83
C GLU A 78 -21.85 -0.09 12.08
N GLY A 79 -21.91 1.22 12.37
CA GLY A 79 -22.79 2.15 11.66
C GLY A 79 -22.46 2.33 10.18
N ARG A 80 -21.21 2.12 9.78
CA ARG A 80 -20.76 2.26 8.37
C ARG A 80 -20.75 0.95 7.58
N LYS A 81 -20.87 -0.16 8.27
CA LYS A 81 -20.74 -1.49 7.69
C LYS A 81 -21.66 -1.69 6.48
N LYS A 82 -22.93 -1.36 6.63
CA LYS A 82 -23.92 -1.53 5.56
C LYS A 82 -23.59 -0.69 4.32
N GLU A 83 -23.27 0.58 4.50
CA GLU A 83 -22.94 1.48 3.38
C GLU A 83 -21.70 1.01 2.63
N LEU A 84 -20.71 0.51 3.36
CA LEU A 84 -19.50 -0.03 2.79
C LEU A 84 -19.73 -1.35 2.06
N GLU A 85 -20.49 -2.28 2.67
CA GLU A 85 -20.90 -3.53 2.03
C GLU A 85 -21.69 -3.27 0.74
N ASP A 86 -22.59 -2.28 0.74
CA ASP A 86 -23.33 -1.87 -0.43
C ASP A 86 -22.40 -1.30 -1.50
N ALA A 87 -21.41 -0.48 -1.11
CA ALA A 87 -20.45 0.13 -2.04
C ALA A 87 -19.56 -0.89 -2.76
N ILE A 88 -19.20 -1.98 -2.09
CA ILE A 88 -18.36 -3.04 -2.66
C ILE A 88 -19.16 -4.25 -3.17
N SER A 89 -20.49 -4.17 -3.19
CA SER A 89 -21.38 -5.29 -3.49
C SER A 89 -21.29 -5.80 -4.93
N HIS A 90 -20.83 -4.95 -5.86
CA HIS A 90 -20.68 -5.31 -7.27
C HIS A 90 -19.55 -6.33 -7.50
N TRP A 91 -18.52 -6.39 -6.64
CA TRP A 91 -17.58 -7.50 -6.66
C TRP A 91 -18.21 -8.75 -6.05
N ARG A 92 -18.20 -9.83 -6.82
CA ARG A 92 -18.87 -11.08 -6.41
C ARG A 92 -18.21 -11.79 -5.25
N TYR A 93 -16.87 -11.71 -5.16
CA TYR A 93 -16.09 -12.39 -4.13
C TYR A 93 -15.37 -11.36 -3.27
N ARG A 94 -15.55 -11.46 -1.96
CA ARG A 94 -14.98 -10.53 -1.00
C ARG A 94 -14.48 -11.28 0.22
N ASP A 95 -13.36 -10.86 0.74
CA ASP A 95 -12.79 -11.41 1.97
C ASP A 95 -12.08 -10.30 2.76
N THR A 96 -12.21 -10.33 4.07
CA THR A 96 -11.55 -9.39 4.95
C THR A 96 -10.83 -10.14 6.07
N VAL A 97 -9.59 -9.76 6.33
CA VAL A 97 -8.76 -10.34 7.37
C VAL A 97 -8.39 -9.25 8.37
N TYR A 98 -8.62 -9.51 9.63
CA TYR A 98 -8.21 -8.66 10.75
C TYR A 98 -7.16 -9.35 11.60
N VAL A 99 -6.24 -8.57 12.20
CA VAL A 99 -5.29 -9.05 13.19
C VAL A 99 -5.48 -8.30 14.49
N GLY A 100 -5.86 -9.07 15.53
CA GLY A 100 -6.09 -8.51 16.86
C GLY A 100 -7.25 -7.51 16.90
N THR A 101 -7.13 -6.52 17.78
CA THR A 101 -8.09 -5.44 17.97
C THR A 101 -7.70 -4.16 17.22
N SER A 102 -6.65 -4.21 16.41
CA SER A 102 -6.12 -3.04 15.74
C SER A 102 -6.79 -2.79 14.38
N PHE A 103 -6.74 -1.52 13.96
CA PHE A 103 -7.28 -0.99 12.69
C PHE A 103 -6.56 -1.49 11.42
N SER A 104 -5.89 -2.64 11.47
CA SER A 104 -5.04 -3.14 10.38
C SER A 104 -5.69 -4.28 9.60
N GLY A 105 -6.94 -4.11 9.17
CA GLY A 105 -7.59 -5.06 8.28
C GLY A 105 -7.06 -4.99 6.85
N LEU A 106 -7.12 -6.14 6.15
CA LEU A 106 -6.92 -6.24 4.71
C LEU A 106 -8.21 -6.74 4.07
N THR A 107 -8.68 -6.07 3.03
CA THR A 107 -9.84 -6.52 2.27
C THR A 107 -9.42 -6.80 0.83
N LEU A 108 -9.87 -7.93 0.31
CA LEU A 108 -9.84 -8.26 -1.12
C LEU A 108 -11.28 -8.28 -1.63
N CYS A 109 -11.51 -7.54 -2.72
CA CYS A 109 -12.71 -7.66 -3.54
C CYS A 109 -12.30 -8.17 -4.93
N SER A 110 -13.08 -9.09 -5.53
CA SER A 110 -12.71 -9.72 -6.78
C SER A 110 -13.93 -10.17 -7.59
N ASP A 111 -13.82 -10.04 -8.91
CA ASP A 111 -14.75 -10.69 -9.86
C ASP A 111 -14.46 -12.18 -9.98
N PHE A 112 -13.28 -12.63 -9.59
CA PHE A 112 -12.81 -13.99 -9.71
C PHE A 112 -13.00 -14.78 -8.43
N PRO A 113 -13.35 -16.08 -8.50
CA PRO A 113 -13.50 -16.93 -7.33
C PRO A 113 -12.22 -17.00 -6.49
N ILE A 114 -12.38 -16.79 -5.18
CA ILE A 114 -11.31 -17.02 -4.20
C ILE A 114 -11.28 -18.51 -3.89
N LEU A 115 -10.19 -19.19 -4.29
CA LEU A 115 -10.02 -20.64 -4.08
C LEU A 115 -9.45 -20.95 -2.71
N ASN A 116 -8.50 -20.12 -2.27
CA ASN A 116 -7.80 -20.30 -1.01
C ASN A 116 -7.25 -18.95 -0.53
N ARG A 117 -7.02 -18.86 0.78
CA ARG A 117 -6.36 -17.76 1.45
C ARG A 117 -5.32 -18.30 2.41
N HIS A 118 -4.12 -17.75 2.37
CA HIS A 118 -3.12 -17.90 3.42
C HIS A 118 -2.85 -16.54 4.06
N VAL A 119 -2.69 -16.50 5.38
CA VAL A 119 -2.42 -15.27 6.12
C VAL A 119 -1.11 -15.43 6.87
N THR A 120 -0.14 -14.62 6.52
CA THR A 120 1.10 -14.48 7.28
C THR A 120 0.95 -13.36 8.29
N THR A 121 1.11 -13.68 9.56
CA THR A 121 1.08 -12.72 10.65
C THR A 121 2.50 -12.41 11.12
N PHE A 122 2.73 -11.17 11.48
CA PHE A 122 3.99 -10.73 12.08
C PHE A 122 3.72 -10.30 13.54
N PRO A 123 3.67 -11.24 14.49
CA PRO A 123 3.08 -11.05 15.83
C PRO A 123 3.65 -9.85 16.60
N SER A 124 4.93 -9.57 16.45
CA SER A 124 5.59 -8.45 17.13
C SER A 124 5.30 -7.08 16.51
N LEU A 125 4.59 -7.03 15.38
CA LEU A 125 4.49 -5.83 14.55
C LEU A 125 3.06 -5.40 14.24
N GLY A 126 2.03 -6.22 14.56
CA GLY A 126 0.62 -5.90 14.30
C GLY A 126 0.25 -5.74 12.82
N HIS A 127 1.08 -6.26 11.91
CA HIS A 127 0.90 -6.17 10.47
C HIS A 127 0.67 -7.55 9.88
N ILE A 128 0.03 -7.60 8.71
CA ILE A 128 -0.38 -8.83 8.04
C ILE A 128 -0.10 -8.79 6.55
N CYS A 129 -0.03 -9.99 6.01
CA CYS A 129 -0.05 -10.22 4.58
C CYS A 129 -1.07 -11.32 4.29
N ALA A 130 -2.00 -11.04 3.39
CA ALA A 130 -3.00 -11.98 2.93
C ALA A 130 -2.71 -12.39 1.49
N ILE A 131 -2.56 -13.69 1.26
CA ILE A 131 -2.16 -14.28 -0.01
C ILE A 131 -3.35 -15.10 -0.50
N TYR A 132 -3.91 -14.71 -1.63
CA TYR A 132 -5.11 -15.29 -2.20
C TYR A 132 -4.78 -16.06 -3.47
N ARG A 133 -5.36 -17.25 -3.65
CA ARG A 133 -5.41 -17.93 -4.93
C ARG A 133 -6.75 -17.66 -5.58
N LEU A 134 -6.75 -17.02 -6.74
CA LEU A 134 -7.94 -16.67 -7.51
C LEU A 134 -7.99 -17.54 -8.78
N ARG A 135 -9.21 -17.95 -9.17
CA ARG A 135 -9.42 -18.63 -10.44
C ARG A 135 -9.74 -17.63 -11.54
N VAL A 136 -8.83 -17.48 -12.47
CA VAL A 136 -8.99 -16.60 -13.64
C VAL A 136 -9.11 -17.45 -14.89
N GLY A 137 -10.33 -17.64 -15.38
CA GLY A 137 -10.59 -18.58 -16.47
C GLY A 137 -10.25 -20.03 -16.05
N HIS A 138 -9.28 -20.62 -16.72
CA HIS A 138 -8.77 -21.96 -16.43
C HIS A 138 -7.52 -21.96 -15.52
N ASP A 139 -6.95 -20.78 -15.29
CA ASP A 139 -5.70 -20.63 -14.59
C ASP A 139 -5.92 -20.21 -13.13
N THR A 140 -4.86 -20.34 -12.33
CA THR A 140 -4.80 -19.82 -10.97
C THR A 140 -3.81 -18.68 -10.93
N VAL A 141 -4.22 -17.55 -10.35
CA VAL A 141 -3.37 -16.38 -10.10
C VAL A 141 -3.28 -16.16 -8.60
N VAL A 142 -2.10 -15.87 -8.12
CA VAL A 142 -1.88 -15.49 -6.73
C VAL A 142 -1.91 -13.97 -6.61
N VAL A 143 -2.71 -13.46 -5.66
CA VAL A 143 -2.78 -12.03 -5.32
C VAL A 143 -2.33 -11.85 -3.89
N VAL A 144 -1.35 -10.98 -3.69
CA VAL A 144 -0.78 -10.66 -2.40
C VAL A 144 -1.24 -9.28 -1.97
N ASN A 145 -2.08 -9.21 -0.93
CA ASN A 145 -2.45 -7.96 -0.28
C ASN A 145 -1.68 -7.84 1.03
N SER A 146 -0.77 -6.86 1.12
CA SER A 146 0.14 -6.71 2.25
C SER A 146 0.07 -5.32 2.87
N HIS A 147 0.19 -5.29 4.21
CA HIS A 147 0.38 -4.07 4.97
C HIS A 147 1.58 -4.25 5.91
N PHE A 148 2.74 -3.78 5.46
CA PHE A 148 3.98 -3.86 6.21
C PHE A 148 4.11 -2.72 7.24
N VAL A 149 5.06 -2.89 8.17
CA VAL A 149 5.32 -1.90 9.22
C VAL A 149 5.57 -0.52 8.64
N SER A 150 4.86 0.48 9.16
CA SER A 150 5.01 1.88 8.79
C SER A 150 6.27 2.48 9.40
N ASN A 151 6.68 3.66 8.92
CA ASN A 151 7.78 4.42 9.54
C ASN A 151 7.40 4.98 10.92
N ALA A 152 6.13 4.85 11.34
CA ALA A 152 5.58 5.36 12.61
C ALA A 152 5.91 6.85 12.85
N MET A 153 5.85 7.64 11.78
CA MET A 153 6.02 9.09 11.88
C MET A 153 4.77 9.73 12.45
N ASN A 154 4.92 10.41 13.58
CA ASN A 154 3.87 11.20 14.20
C ASN A 154 3.88 12.65 13.70
N ASP A 155 2.96 13.48 14.21
CA ASP A 155 2.86 14.87 13.79
C ASP A 155 4.06 15.72 14.22
N ASP A 156 4.70 15.40 15.34
CA ASP A 156 5.95 16.06 15.76
C ASP A 156 7.09 15.73 14.79
N ASP A 157 7.16 14.50 14.29
CA ASP A 157 8.14 14.10 13.26
C ASP A 157 7.91 14.85 11.95
N LYS A 158 6.64 14.99 11.53
CA LYS A 158 6.28 15.77 10.33
C LYS A 158 6.63 17.25 10.47
N LYS A 159 6.39 17.80 11.68
CA LYS A 159 6.75 19.18 12.03
C LYS A 159 8.28 19.36 12.01
N ALA A 160 9.02 18.50 12.69
CA ALA A 160 10.48 18.52 12.68
C ALA A 160 11.07 18.40 11.27
N TYR A 161 10.51 17.52 10.43
CA TYR A 161 10.90 17.40 9.02
C TYR A 161 10.67 18.70 8.24
N ARG A 162 9.53 19.36 8.43
CA ARG A 162 9.22 20.64 7.79
C ARG A 162 10.17 21.75 8.25
N GLU A 163 10.40 21.85 9.57
CA GLU A 163 11.31 22.84 10.15
C GLU A 163 12.74 22.64 9.63
N MET A 164 13.20 21.39 9.56
CA MET A 164 14.51 21.06 9.02
C MET A 164 14.68 21.53 7.56
N ILE A 165 13.63 21.43 6.72
CA ILE A 165 13.69 21.90 5.33
C ILE A 165 13.68 23.43 5.27
N LEU A 166 12.88 24.09 6.10
CA LEU A 166 12.71 25.54 6.08
C LEU A 166 13.85 26.28 6.75
N SER A 167 14.47 25.69 7.78
CA SER A 167 15.51 26.30 8.61
C SER A 167 16.64 25.29 8.89
N PRO A 168 17.37 24.85 7.87
CA PRO A 168 18.38 23.78 8.01
C PRO A 168 19.60 24.18 8.88
N GLU A 169 19.78 25.47 9.14
CA GLU A 169 20.90 26.01 9.93
C GLU A 169 20.63 26.02 11.43
N GLU A 170 19.41 25.66 11.86
CA GLU A 170 19.09 25.60 13.27
C GLU A 170 19.81 24.43 13.99
N GLU A 171 20.24 24.68 15.23
CA GLU A 171 21.06 23.75 16.02
C GLU A 171 20.43 22.36 16.17
N HIS A 172 19.09 22.28 16.22
CA HIS A 172 18.39 20.99 16.35
C HIS A 172 18.11 20.28 15.02
N ALA A 173 18.23 20.95 13.88
CA ALA A 173 17.93 20.34 12.58
C ALA A 173 18.73 19.05 12.33
N LYS A 174 20.01 19.03 12.74
CA LYS A 174 20.87 17.84 12.63
C LYS A 174 20.39 16.69 13.52
N ASN A 175 19.99 16.98 14.75
CA ASN A 175 19.52 15.97 15.70
C ASN A 175 18.18 15.38 15.24
N ASP A 176 17.27 16.22 14.76
CA ASP A 176 16.00 15.81 14.20
C ASP A 176 16.18 14.95 12.94
N PHE A 177 17.10 15.34 12.06
CA PHE A 177 17.47 14.53 10.90
C PHE A 177 17.96 13.13 11.31
N MET A 178 18.89 13.03 12.23
CA MET A 178 19.43 11.76 12.71
C MET A 178 18.34 10.89 13.38
N ARG A 179 17.44 11.53 14.13
CA ARG A 179 16.30 10.86 14.76
C ARG A 179 15.33 10.30 13.72
N LEU A 180 14.98 11.08 12.72
CA LEU A 180 14.10 10.66 11.62
C LEU A 180 14.73 9.54 10.79
N CYS A 181 16.01 9.67 10.42
CA CYS A 181 16.76 8.62 9.74
C CYS A 181 16.78 7.32 10.53
N SER A 182 16.98 7.40 11.85
CA SER A 182 16.95 6.22 12.73
C SER A 182 15.59 5.53 12.75
N LYS A 183 14.47 6.30 12.75
CA LYS A 183 13.11 5.73 12.65
C LYS A 183 12.91 5.00 11.32
N VAL A 184 13.25 5.64 10.21
CA VAL A 184 13.13 5.05 8.86
C VAL A 184 13.98 3.79 8.74
N ASN A 185 15.23 3.82 9.22
CA ASN A 185 16.11 2.67 9.19
C ASN A 185 15.57 1.49 10.00
N ARG A 186 15.09 1.73 11.22
CA ARG A 186 14.47 0.67 12.04
C ARG A 186 13.23 0.07 11.39
N ALA A 187 12.38 0.91 10.80
CA ALA A 187 11.22 0.44 10.06
C ALA A 187 11.63 -0.37 8.82
N GLY A 188 12.68 0.07 8.11
CA GLY A 188 13.26 -0.64 6.97
C GLY A 188 13.75 -2.04 7.34
N GLN A 189 14.50 -2.17 8.44
CA GLN A 189 14.97 -3.48 8.93
C GLN A 189 13.80 -4.43 9.26
N LYS A 190 12.74 -3.91 9.87
CA LYS A 190 11.55 -4.71 10.16
C LYS A 190 10.82 -5.14 8.88
N ARG A 191 10.68 -4.22 7.91
CA ARG A 191 10.10 -4.56 6.60
C ARG A 191 10.90 -5.60 5.86
N ALA A 192 12.24 -5.55 5.91
CA ALA A 192 13.09 -6.57 5.30
C ALA A 192 12.75 -7.97 5.83
N ILE A 193 12.66 -8.14 7.15
CA ILE A 193 12.26 -9.43 7.76
C ILE A 193 10.86 -9.86 7.30
N GLN A 194 9.92 -8.92 7.18
CA GLN A 194 8.56 -9.23 6.72
C GLN A 194 8.57 -9.67 5.23
N VAL A 195 9.34 -9.00 4.40
CA VAL A 195 9.49 -9.34 2.98
C VAL A 195 10.17 -10.69 2.83
N ASP A 196 11.26 -10.97 3.55
CA ASP A 196 11.96 -12.26 3.51
C ASP A 196 10.98 -13.40 3.86
N SER A 197 10.24 -13.25 4.94
CA SER A 197 9.23 -14.25 5.36
C SER A 197 8.10 -14.43 4.32
N LEU A 198 7.71 -13.36 3.63
CA LEU A 198 6.73 -13.45 2.55
C LEU A 198 7.31 -14.18 1.35
N MET A 199 8.54 -13.86 0.95
CA MET A 199 9.22 -14.48 -0.19
C MET A 199 9.45 -15.97 0.04
N ASP A 200 9.88 -16.38 1.24
CA ASP A 200 10.02 -17.79 1.63
C ASP A 200 8.71 -18.57 1.40
N TYR A 201 7.57 -17.96 1.75
CA TYR A 201 6.28 -18.58 1.49
C TYR A 201 5.93 -18.62 0.00
N LEU A 202 6.14 -17.51 -0.73
CA LEU A 202 5.82 -17.44 -2.16
C LEU A 202 6.63 -18.44 -2.99
N GLU A 203 7.88 -18.71 -2.63
CA GLU A 203 8.72 -19.75 -3.27
C GLU A 203 8.10 -21.14 -3.16
N THR A 204 7.36 -21.42 -2.08
CA THR A 204 6.66 -22.72 -1.93
C THR A 204 5.50 -22.92 -2.89
N LEU A 205 5.02 -21.85 -3.54
CA LEU A 205 3.85 -21.91 -4.40
C LEU A 205 4.13 -22.46 -5.80
N GLY A 206 5.41 -22.55 -6.17
CA GLY A 206 5.85 -23.01 -7.49
C GLY A 206 5.64 -21.96 -8.59
N ASP A 207 5.60 -22.40 -9.82
CA ASP A 207 5.49 -21.52 -11.01
C ASP A 207 4.03 -21.12 -11.25
N VAL A 208 3.56 -20.12 -10.49
CA VAL A 208 2.24 -19.52 -10.64
C VAL A 208 2.36 -18.01 -10.83
N PRO A 209 1.51 -17.37 -11.67
CA PRO A 209 1.47 -15.92 -11.78
C PRO A 209 1.16 -15.26 -10.43
N ILE A 210 1.98 -14.29 -10.03
CA ILE A 210 1.82 -13.56 -8.77
C ILE A 210 1.64 -12.07 -9.07
N ILE A 211 0.62 -11.48 -8.46
CA ILE A 211 0.36 -10.04 -8.43
C ILE A 211 0.57 -9.58 -6.97
N MET A 212 1.49 -8.61 -6.77
CA MET A 212 1.82 -8.09 -5.44
C MET A 212 1.92 -6.56 -5.46
#